data_2636e506dd05e326e7cc225911f8bcdb
#
_entry.id   2636e506dd05e326e7cc225911f8bcdb
#
_cell.length_a   1.000
_cell.length_b   1.000
_cell.length_c   1.000
_cell.angle_alpha   90.00
_cell.angle_beta   90.00
_cell.angle_gamma   90.00
#
_symmetry.space_group_name_H-M   'P 1'
#
loop_
_entity.id
_entity.type
_entity.pdbx_description
1 polymer ?
#
loop_
_entity_poly.entity_id
_entity_poly.type
_entity_poly.pdbx_seq_one_letter_code
_entity_poly.pdbx_strand_id
1 'polypeptide(L)'
;MQFTEPDPLDFSNHDGYVSLFDGASLKGWDGNPKFWRVEDGAIVGEATPKNPCGNTYLVYRDMKAKDFTLKFEMKIVGSGGSGFQYRSQTGIPWLVPISPAVISNTGPVNLDWMMTGPQADFWPSQIYSGQFYSENTPMRIIAWRGQVVESFGDDSKRLMGAIGDRKGLGELVKNDDWNQYTVIARGGTFIHIMNGQLMAVLVDDDPNSSNNQPGLFGIELESITQLYVRNIWVKKLN
;
A
#
# COMPACT_ATOMS: atom_id res chain seq x y z
N MET A 1 21.76 -34.50 -3.59
CA MET A 1 20.95 -33.35 -4.02
C MET A 1 21.77 -32.10 -3.75
N GLN A 2 22.14 -31.36 -4.78
CA GLN A 2 22.89 -30.09 -4.59
C GLN A 2 21.88 -29.01 -4.23
N PHE A 3 22.04 -28.41 -3.06
CA PHE A 3 21.24 -27.23 -2.69
C PHE A 3 21.84 -26.03 -3.42
N THR A 4 21.02 -25.36 -4.21
CA THR A 4 21.41 -24.09 -4.86
C THR A 4 20.66 -22.96 -4.15
N GLU A 5 21.40 -22.03 -3.56
CA GLU A 5 20.84 -20.85 -2.96
C GLU A 5 20.25 -19.97 -4.09
N PRO A 6 18.98 -19.50 -3.95
CA PRO A 6 18.41 -18.62 -4.94
C PRO A 6 19.09 -17.25 -4.89
N ASP A 7 19.14 -16.58 -6.04
CA ASP A 7 19.62 -15.21 -6.11
C ASP A 7 18.80 -14.29 -5.20
N PRO A 8 19.44 -13.30 -4.56
CA PRO A 8 18.72 -12.29 -3.78
C PRO A 8 17.67 -11.56 -4.62
N LEU A 9 16.58 -11.12 -3.98
CA LEU A 9 15.58 -10.30 -4.64
C LEU A 9 16.23 -9.00 -5.16
N ASP A 10 16.33 -8.87 -6.47
CA ASP A 10 16.82 -7.65 -7.13
C ASP A 10 15.64 -6.71 -7.40
N PHE A 11 15.60 -5.60 -6.64
CA PHE A 11 14.57 -4.58 -6.83
C PHE A 11 14.66 -3.92 -8.20
N SER A 12 15.86 -3.78 -8.77
CA SER A 12 16.11 -3.12 -10.05
C SER A 12 15.78 -4.00 -11.26
N ASN A 13 15.66 -5.31 -11.09
CA ASN A 13 15.26 -6.20 -12.17
C ASN A 13 13.75 -6.06 -12.45
N HIS A 14 13.41 -5.56 -13.64
CA HIS A 14 12.03 -5.37 -14.08
C HIS A 14 11.63 -6.31 -15.24
N ASP A 15 12.34 -7.44 -15.44
CA ASP A 15 12.03 -8.40 -16.50
C ASP A 15 10.63 -9.01 -16.32
N GLY A 16 9.78 -8.78 -17.32
CA GLY A 16 8.37 -9.21 -17.31
C GLY A 16 7.45 -8.34 -16.44
N TYR A 17 7.93 -7.19 -15.97
CA TYR A 17 7.10 -6.19 -15.30
C TYR A 17 6.55 -5.17 -16.30
N VAL A 18 5.40 -4.60 -15.95
CA VAL A 18 4.78 -3.46 -16.62
C VAL A 18 4.89 -2.26 -15.68
N SER A 19 5.33 -1.11 -16.20
CA SER A 19 5.33 0.14 -15.44
C SER A 19 3.90 0.68 -15.32
N LEU A 20 3.49 1.07 -14.12
CA LEU A 20 2.24 1.77 -13.88
C LEU A 20 2.40 3.30 -13.86
N PHE A 21 3.64 3.81 -13.93
CA PHE A 21 3.92 5.24 -13.92
C PHE A 21 5.06 5.54 -14.91
N ASP A 22 4.83 6.49 -15.80
CA ASP A 22 5.76 6.86 -16.87
C ASP A 22 6.85 7.88 -16.44
N GLY A 23 6.81 8.34 -15.18
CA GLY A 23 7.70 9.36 -14.64
C GLY A 23 7.34 10.80 -15.02
N ALA A 24 6.30 11.02 -15.84
CA ALA A 24 5.99 12.33 -16.42
C ALA A 24 4.52 12.74 -16.29
N SER A 25 3.60 11.80 -16.21
CA SER A 25 2.17 12.11 -16.20
C SER A 25 1.36 11.17 -15.27
N LEU A 26 0.17 11.62 -14.88
CA LEU A 26 -0.79 10.79 -14.16
C LEU A 26 -1.67 9.95 -15.11
N LYS A 27 -1.18 9.59 -16.28
CA LYS A 27 -1.92 8.75 -17.23
C LYS A 27 -2.30 7.41 -16.59
N GLY A 28 -3.58 7.05 -16.65
CA GLY A 28 -4.12 5.85 -16.01
C GLY A 28 -4.44 6.00 -14.52
N TRP A 29 -3.99 7.09 -13.90
CA TRP A 29 -4.24 7.42 -12.50
C TRP A 29 -5.38 8.43 -12.38
N ASP A 30 -6.28 8.22 -11.39
CA ASP A 30 -7.45 9.03 -11.13
C ASP A 30 -7.56 9.34 -9.63
N GLY A 31 -7.66 10.61 -9.28
CA GLY A 31 -7.77 11.09 -7.91
C GLY A 31 -8.08 12.59 -7.88
N ASN A 32 -8.33 13.14 -6.69
CA ASN A 32 -8.66 14.55 -6.56
C ASN A 32 -7.46 15.43 -6.96
N PRO A 33 -7.58 16.25 -8.04
CA PRO A 33 -6.47 17.05 -8.56
C PRO A 33 -5.97 18.14 -7.60
N LYS A 34 -6.69 18.41 -6.50
CA LYS A 34 -6.21 19.32 -5.45
C LYS A 34 -5.00 18.80 -4.70
N PHE A 35 -4.78 17.48 -4.71
CA PHE A 35 -3.78 16.81 -3.86
C PHE A 35 -2.67 16.14 -4.64
N TRP A 36 -2.91 15.81 -5.93
CA TRP A 36 -2.02 14.97 -6.71
C TRP A 36 -1.40 15.72 -7.89
N ARG A 37 -0.09 15.57 -8.07
CA ARG A 37 0.67 16.09 -9.20
C ARG A 37 1.86 15.19 -9.53
N VAL A 38 2.55 15.49 -10.63
CA VAL A 38 3.86 14.91 -10.94
C VAL A 38 4.92 16.00 -10.77
N GLU A 39 6.01 15.66 -10.10
CA GLU A 39 7.14 16.54 -9.85
C GLU A 39 8.43 15.70 -9.77
N ASP A 40 9.48 16.11 -10.47
CA ASP A 40 10.80 15.48 -10.46
C ASP A 40 10.79 13.95 -10.67
N GLY A 41 9.95 13.46 -11.60
CA GLY A 41 9.84 12.04 -11.91
C GLY A 41 9.11 11.21 -10.87
N ALA A 42 8.38 11.85 -9.96
CA ALA A 42 7.57 11.18 -8.95
C ALA A 42 6.12 11.66 -8.95
N ILE A 43 5.21 10.80 -8.58
CA ILE A 43 3.86 11.16 -8.15
C ILE A 43 3.98 11.81 -6.78
N VAL A 44 3.42 13.00 -6.62
CA VAL A 44 3.40 13.72 -5.34
C VAL A 44 1.96 13.82 -4.86
N GLY A 45 1.74 13.35 -3.63
CA GLY A 45 0.54 13.58 -2.85
C GLY A 45 0.79 14.58 -1.74
N GLU A 46 -0.01 15.64 -1.64
CA GLU A 46 0.21 16.65 -0.62
C GLU A 46 -1.09 17.15 0.00
N ALA A 47 -1.16 17.02 1.32
CA ALA A 47 -2.20 17.62 2.15
C ALA A 47 -1.58 18.44 3.28
N THR A 48 -2.17 19.58 3.56
CA THR A 48 -1.68 20.53 4.57
C THR A 48 -2.82 20.96 5.51
N PRO A 49 -2.53 21.60 6.65
CA PRO A 49 -3.59 22.16 7.51
C PRO A 49 -4.52 23.13 6.80
N LYS A 50 -4.04 23.82 5.74
CA LYS A 50 -4.83 24.75 4.92
C LYS A 50 -5.54 24.07 3.76
N ASN A 51 -5.10 22.85 3.40
CA ASN A 51 -5.68 22.02 2.35
C ASN A 51 -5.81 20.56 2.87
N PRO A 52 -6.70 20.30 3.85
CA PRO A 52 -6.88 18.98 4.43
C PRO A 52 -7.59 18.02 3.47
N CYS A 53 -7.11 16.77 3.39
CA CYS A 53 -7.73 15.73 2.55
C CYS A 53 -8.56 14.71 3.35
N GLY A 54 -8.29 14.55 4.66
CA GLY A 54 -8.74 13.35 5.38
C GLY A 54 -7.97 12.14 4.91
N ASN A 55 -8.68 11.16 4.35
CA ASN A 55 -8.10 10.10 3.53
C ASN A 55 -8.62 10.25 2.10
N THR A 56 -7.73 10.17 1.13
CA THR A 56 -8.07 10.16 -0.29
C THR A 56 -7.04 9.34 -1.07
N TYR A 57 -7.42 8.85 -2.22
CA TYR A 57 -6.57 7.94 -2.97
C TYR A 57 -6.34 8.42 -4.39
N LEU A 58 -5.16 8.10 -4.93
CA LEU A 58 -4.88 8.12 -6.35
C LEU A 58 -4.99 6.69 -6.87
N VAL A 59 -5.97 6.42 -7.71
CA VAL A 59 -6.37 5.06 -8.13
C VAL A 59 -5.88 4.80 -9.55
N TYR A 60 -5.16 3.71 -9.77
CA TYR A 60 -4.77 3.26 -11.10
C TYR A 60 -5.91 2.49 -11.75
N ARG A 61 -6.50 3.04 -12.83
CA ARG A 61 -7.71 2.53 -13.47
C ARG A 61 -7.47 1.47 -14.54
N ASP A 62 -6.29 1.46 -15.16
CA ASP A 62 -6.02 0.65 -16.36
C ASP A 62 -5.68 -0.82 -16.05
N MET A 63 -5.59 -1.21 -14.76
CA MET A 63 -5.25 -2.59 -14.40
C MET A 63 -5.95 -3.04 -13.13
N LYS A 64 -6.48 -4.27 -13.18
CA LYS A 64 -6.79 -5.08 -12.00
C LYS A 64 -5.92 -6.34 -12.00
N ALA A 65 -5.49 -6.77 -10.83
CA ALA A 65 -4.73 -7.99 -10.66
C ALA A 65 -5.13 -8.73 -9.37
N LYS A 66 -4.97 -10.06 -9.40
CA LYS A 66 -5.10 -10.93 -8.22
C LYS A 66 -3.73 -11.42 -7.79
N ASP A 67 -3.02 -12.12 -8.68
CA ASP A 67 -1.71 -12.69 -8.39
C ASP A 67 -0.63 -11.87 -9.10
N PHE A 68 0.29 -11.30 -8.32
CA PHE A 68 1.29 -10.37 -8.84
C PHE A 68 2.49 -10.20 -7.89
N THR A 69 3.57 -9.68 -8.43
CA THR A 69 4.61 -8.96 -7.69
C THR A 69 4.51 -7.49 -8.05
N LEU A 70 4.42 -6.63 -7.03
CA LEU A 70 4.41 -5.17 -7.15
C LEU A 70 5.69 -4.63 -6.52
N LYS A 71 6.36 -3.72 -7.21
CA LYS A 71 7.53 -2.97 -6.71
C LYS A 71 7.26 -1.48 -6.83
N PHE A 72 7.66 -0.72 -5.84
CA PHE A 72 7.59 0.75 -5.88
C PHE A 72 8.57 1.37 -4.90
N GLU A 73 8.91 2.64 -5.11
CA GLU A 73 9.64 3.45 -4.15
C GLU A 73 8.73 4.53 -3.57
N MET A 74 8.82 4.73 -2.27
CA MET A 74 7.97 5.63 -1.51
C MET A 74 8.78 6.47 -0.52
N LYS A 75 8.46 7.76 -0.39
CA LYS A 75 9.07 8.68 0.55
C LYS A 75 8.01 9.60 1.13
N ILE A 76 8.02 9.79 2.46
CA ILE A 76 7.25 10.83 3.15
C ILE A 76 8.24 11.83 3.74
N VAL A 77 7.96 13.12 3.57
CA VAL A 77 8.75 14.21 4.16
C VAL A 77 8.04 14.71 5.42
N GLY A 78 8.77 14.71 6.52
CA GLY A 78 8.26 15.08 7.83
C GLY A 78 7.44 13.96 8.49
N SER A 79 6.27 14.30 9.00
CA SER A 79 5.33 13.35 9.59
C SER A 79 4.15 13.11 8.64
N GLY A 80 3.49 11.99 8.81
CA GLY A 80 2.29 11.64 8.05
C GLY A 80 2.27 10.18 7.68
N GLY A 81 1.10 9.72 7.22
CA GLY A 81 0.84 8.34 6.84
C GLY A 81 0.41 8.21 5.39
N SER A 82 0.63 7.04 4.86
CA SER A 82 0.23 6.62 3.52
C SER A 82 0.28 5.09 3.44
N GLY A 83 -0.09 4.56 2.31
CA GLY A 83 0.08 3.17 1.96
C GLY A 83 -0.15 2.94 0.48
N PHE A 84 0.31 1.80 0.00
CA PHE A 84 0.05 1.38 -1.35
C PHE A 84 -1.06 0.31 -1.34
N GLN A 85 -2.21 0.66 -1.92
CA GLN A 85 -3.37 -0.20 -2.07
C GLN A 85 -3.18 -1.18 -3.21
N TYR A 86 -3.62 -2.42 -3.03
CA TYR A 86 -3.63 -3.45 -4.07
C TYR A 86 -4.81 -4.40 -3.85
N ARG A 87 -5.29 -5.06 -4.91
CA ARG A 87 -6.55 -5.85 -4.87
C ARG A 87 -7.74 -5.10 -4.28
N SER A 88 -7.70 -3.76 -4.29
CA SER A 88 -8.69 -2.93 -3.63
C SER A 88 -9.82 -2.53 -4.57
N GLN A 89 -10.95 -2.13 -3.99
CA GLN A 89 -12.15 -1.71 -4.70
C GLN A 89 -12.46 -0.25 -4.37
N THR A 90 -13.21 0.42 -5.25
CA THR A 90 -13.74 1.77 -5.04
C THR A 90 -15.27 1.77 -5.04
N GLY A 91 -15.89 2.88 -4.68
CA GLY A 91 -17.35 3.00 -4.65
C GLY A 91 -18.01 2.44 -3.38
N ILE A 92 -17.23 2.00 -2.41
CA ILE A 92 -17.73 1.45 -1.14
C ILE A 92 -17.85 2.60 -0.12
N PRO A 93 -18.99 2.76 0.57
CA PRO A 93 -19.15 3.77 1.60
C PRO A 93 -18.08 3.64 2.70
N TRP A 94 -17.56 4.78 3.13
CA TRP A 94 -16.53 4.83 4.16
C TRP A 94 -17.12 4.51 5.54
N LEU A 95 -16.47 3.64 6.31
CA LEU A 95 -16.97 3.20 7.62
C LEU A 95 -16.82 4.26 8.71
N VAL A 96 -15.88 5.20 8.55
CA VAL A 96 -15.62 6.27 9.52
C VAL A 96 -16.15 7.58 8.98
N PRO A 97 -16.89 8.38 9.77
CA PRO A 97 -17.36 9.69 9.36
C PRO A 97 -16.20 10.63 8.96
N ILE A 98 -16.32 11.28 7.83
CA ILE A 98 -15.34 12.27 7.35
C ILE A 98 -15.61 13.61 8.02
N SER A 99 -14.53 14.27 8.46
CA SER A 99 -14.65 15.51 9.22
C SER A 99 -15.28 16.66 8.40
N PRO A 100 -16.07 17.55 9.01
CA PRO A 100 -16.63 18.71 8.34
C PRO A 100 -15.59 19.62 7.67
N ALA A 101 -14.39 19.72 8.24
CA ALA A 101 -13.30 20.52 7.68
C ALA A 101 -12.83 19.96 6.33
N VAL A 102 -12.74 18.63 6.21
CA VAL A 102 -12.42 17.96 4.95
C VAL A 102 -13.52 18.19 3.93
N ILE A 103 -14.78 17.97 4.31
CA ILE A 103 -15.93 18.17 3.40
C ILE A 103 -16.00 19.64 2.93
N SER A 104 -15.72 20.59 3.80
CA SER A 104 -15.67 22.02 3.45
C SER A 104 -14.58 22.32 2.41
N ASN A 105 -13.44 21.61 2.46
CA ASN A 105 -12.34 21.80 1.53
C ASN A 105 -12.52 21.04 0.21
N THR A 106 -12.99 19.80 0.26
CA THR A 106 -13.04 18.90 -0.89
C THR A 106 -14.41 18.84 -1.58
N GLY A 107 -15.46 19.33 -0.92
CA GLY A 107 -16.84 19.05 -1.29
C GLY A 107 -17.31 17.65 -0.83
N PRO A 108 -18.44 17.17 -1.35
CA PRO A 108 -18.93 15.83 -1.08
C PRO A 108 -17.86 14.79 -1.41
N VAL A 109 -17.77 13.74 -0.58
CA VAL A 109 -16.82 12.66 -0.79
C VAL A 109 -17.10 11.94 -2.11
N ASN A 110 -16.10 11.87 -2.97
CA ASN A 110 -16.18 11.05 -4.17
C ASN A 110 -15.72 9.62 -3.82
N LEU A 111 -16.66 8.69 -3.74
CA LEU A 111 -16.40 7.30 -3.40
C LEU A 111 -15.50 6.59 -4.44
N ASP A 112 -15.41 7.10 -5.66
CA ASP A 112 -14.49 6.56 -6.66
C ASP A 112 -13.01 6.83 -6.31
N TRP A 113 -12.74 7.80 -5.43
CA TRP A 113 -11.42 8.11 -4.90
C TRP A 113 -11.21 7.57 -3.47
N MET A 114 -12.10 6.70 -3.01
CA MET A 114 -11.97 5.98 -1.74
C MET A 114 -11.72 4.51 -2.04
N MET A 115 -10.69 3.95 -1.41
CA MET A 115 -10.33 2.54 -1.64
C MET A 115 -10.62 1.68 -0.40
N THR A 116 -11.06 0.47 -0.65
CA THR A 116 -11.33 -0.54 0.38
C THR A 116 -10.57 -1.81 0.03
N GLY A 117 -9.77 -2.33 0.94
CA GLY A 117 -9.02 -3.58 0.75
C GLY A 117 -7.58 -3.54 1.25
N PRO A 118 -6.74 -4.49 0.77
CA PRO A 118 -5.37 -4.65 1.23
C PRO A 118 -4.48 -3.45 0.98
N GLN A 119 -3.65 -3.13 1.96
CA GLN A 119 -2.69 -2.02 1.94
C GLN A 119 -1.33 -2.44 2.48
N ALA A 120 -0.30 -2.05 1.77
CA ALA A 120 1.08 -2.02 2.25
C ALA A 120 1.32 -0.68 2.95
N ASP A 121 1.20 -0.67 4.27
CA ASP A 121 1.29 0.55 5.08
C ASP A 121 2.68 1.18 5.05
N PHE A 122 2.70 2.51 5.02
CA PHE A 122 3.90 3.32 5.01
C PHE A 122 3.76 4.58 5.88
N TRP A 123 4.28 4.52 7.08
CA TRP A 123 4.36 5.65 8.01
C TRP A 123 5.73 5.64 8.70
N PRO A 124 6.78 6.20 8.07
CA PRO A 124 8.16 6.04 8.52
C PRO A 124 8.42 6.50 9.96
N SER A 125 7.80 7.60 10.38
CA SER A 125 7.95 8.13 11.74
C SER A 125 7.18 7.36 12.82
N GLN A 126 6.46 6.27 12.44
CA GLN A 126 5.62 5.47 13.32
C GLN A 126 5.90 3.96 13.18
N ILE A 127 5.17 3.16 13.94
CA ILE A 127 5.35 1.70 14.00
C ILE A 127 4.70 0.95 12.83
N TYR A 128 3.99 1.64 11.92
CA TYR A 128 3.08 1.01 10.97
C TYR A 128 3.72 0.54 9.67
N SER A 129 4.85 1.16 9.23
CA SER A 129 5.49 0.77 7.96
C SER A 129 5.80 -0.72 7.90
N GLY A 130 5.41 -1.37 6.80
CA GLY A 130 5.66 -2.78 6.54
C GLY A 130 4.57 -3.73 7.01
N GLN A 131 3.56 -3.26 7.74
CA GLN A 131 2.44 -4.09 8.17
C GLN A 131 1.44 -4.33 7.03
N PHE A 132 0.58 -5.35 7.21
CA PHE A 132 -0.59 -5.59 6.38
C PHE A 132 -1.82 -4.93 7.02
N TYR A 133 -2.39 -3.98 6.32
CA TYR A 133 -3.62 -3.32 6.71
C TYR A 133 -4.74 -3.65 5.71
N SER A 134 -5.97 -3.78 6.19
CA SER A 134 -7.16 -3.92 5.34
C SER A 134 -8.01 -2.66 5.48
N GLU A 135 -7.85 -1.77 4.52
CA GLU A 135 -8.42 -0.42 4.55
C GLU A 135 -9.95 -0.45 4.43
N ASN A 136 -10.60 0.40 5.21
CA ASN A 136 -12.06 0.53 5.24
C ASN A 136 -12.80 -0.80 5.49
N THR A 137 -12.17 -1.73 6.21
CA THR A 137 -12.78 -3.00 6.65
C THR A 137 -12.75 -3.10 8.18
N PRO A 138 -13.61 -3.93 8.80
CA PRO A 138 -13.54 -4.17 10.24
C PRO A 138 -12.21 -4.79 10.70
N MET A 139 -11.52 -5.49 9.80
CA MET A 139 -10.27 -6.20 10.12
C MET A 139 -9.09 -5.30 10.42
N ARG A 140 -8.99 -4.14 9.77
CA ARG A 140 -7.93 -3.15 9.95
C ARG A 140 -6.52 -3.77 9.86
N ILE A 141 -5.69 -3.69 10.89
CA ILE A 141 -4.37 -4.31 10.92
C ILE A 141 -4.53 -5.82 11.10
N ILE A 142 -4.17 -6.59 10.08
CA ILE A 142 -4.25 -8.06 10.11
C ILE A 142 -2.92 -8.66 10.54
N ALA A 143 -1.80 -8.21 9.94
CA ALA A 143 -0.46 -8.65 10.33
C ALA A 143 0.43 -7.44 10.60
N TRP A 144 0.92 -7.31 11.82
CA TRP A 144 1.88 -6.28 12.18
C TRP A 144 3.25 -6.54 11.56
N ARG A 145 4.04 -5.49 11.37
CA ARG A 145 5.47 -5.65 11.06
C ARG A 145 6.13 -6.62 12.04
N GLY A 146 6.83 -7.60 11.51
CA GLY A 146 7.47 -8.67 12.28
C GLY A 146 6.63 -9.94 12.45
N GLN A 147 5.40 -10.00 11.94
CA GLN A 147 4.50 -11.13 12.14
C GLN A 147 4.27 -11.97 10.87
N VAL A 148 4.05 -13.27 11.09
CA VAL A 148 3.41 -14.20 10.17
C VAL A 148 2.04 -14.55 10.77
N VAL A 149 0.96 -14.18 10.07
CA VAL A 149 -0.42 -14.32 10.55
C VAL A 149 -1.24 -15.14 9.56
N GLU A 150 -2.09 -15.99 10.08
CA GLU A 150 -3.15 -16.67 9.34
C GLU A 150 -4.50 -16.05 9.75
N SER A 151 -5.33 -15.69 8.74
CA SER A 151 -6.66 -15.13 8.90
C SER A 151 -7.70 -16.13 8.42
N PHE A 152 -8.79 -16.31 9.17
CA PHE A 152 -9.86 -17.26 8.85
C PHE A 152 -11.19 -16.57 8.49
N GLY A 153 -11.20 -15.25 8.36
CA GLY A 153 -12.42 -14.46 8.28
C GLY A 153 -13.00 -14.11 9.64
N ASP A 154 -14.11 -13.36 9.67
CA ASP A 154 -14.82 -12.91 10.87
C ASP A 154 -13.89 -12.31 11.95
N ASP A 155 -12.85 -11.58 11.53
CA ASP A 155 -11.80 -11.01 12.38
C ASP A 155 -11.00 -12.05 13.20
N SER A 156 -11.12 -13.33 12.86
CA SER A 156 -10.38 -14.43 13.48
C SER A 156 -8.97 -14.54 12.89
N LYS A 157 -7.96 -14.44 13.75
CA LYS A 157 -6.54 -14.43 13.36
C LYS A 157 -5.71 -15.30 14.27
N ARG A 158 -4.70 -15.96 13.71
CA ARG A 158 -3.73 -16.75 14.45
C ARG A 158 -2.31 -16.26 14.14
N LEU A 159 -1.54 -15.95 15.17
CA LEU A 159 -0.11 -15.69 15.02
C LEU A 159 0.60 -17.03 14.74
N MET A 160 1.17 -17.17 13.54
CA MET A 160 1.91 -18.35 13.10
C MET A 160 3.37 -18.29 13.51
N GLY A 161 3.95 -17.09 13.57
CA GLY A 161 5.34 -16.89 13.92
C GLY A 161 5.77 -15.44 13.90
N ALA A 162 7.00 -15.20 14.29
CA ALA A 162 7.65 -13.90 14.21
C ALA A 162 8.82 -13.96 13.23
N ILE A 163 8.95 -12.93 12.39
CA ILE A 163 10.05 -12.76 11.44
C ILE A 163 11.21 -12.00 12.11
N GLY A 164 10.86 -11.12 13.05
CA GLY A 164 11.79 -10.29 13.79
C GLY A 164 11.08 -9.38 14.76
N ASP A 165 11.87 -8.66 15.55
CA ASP A 165 11.35 -7.63 16.44
C ASP A 165 10.83 -6.42 15.66
N ARG A 166 9.64 -5.93 16.03
CA ARG A 166 8.99 -4.79 15.36
C ARG A 166 9.86 -3.54 15.37
N LYS A 167 10.56 -3.27 16.47
CA LYS A 167 11.42 -2.10 16.61
C LYS A 167 12.66 -2.24 15.71
N GLY A 168 13.37 -3.37 15.80
CA GLY A 168 14.55 -3.64 14.99
C GLY A 168 14.27 -3.60 13.49
N LEU A 169 13.14 -4.19 13.05
CA LEU A 169 12.70 -4.08 11.66
C LEU A 169 12.35 -2.63 11.28
N GLY A 170 11.89 -1.83 12.25
CA GLY A 170 11.58 -0.42 12.05
C GLY A 170 12.81 0.46 11.81
N GLU A 171 13.98 0.07 12.29
CA GLU A 171 15.23 0.79 12.08
C GLU A 171 15.72 0.73 10.61
N LEU A 172 15.17 -0.20 9.83
CA LEU A 172 15.43 -0.29 8.39
C LEU A 172 14.56 0.66 7.55
N VAL A 173 13.53 1.24 8.14
CA VAL A 173 12.66 2.21 7.48
C VAL A 173 13.32 3.59 7.54
N LYS A 174 13.49 4.22 6.38
CA LYS A 174 14.16 5.52 6.26
C LYS A 174 13.12 6.64 6.37
N ASN A 175 13.35 7.57 7.29
CA ASN A 175 12.60 8.82 7.36
C ASN A 175 13.15 9.82 6.33
N ASP A 176 12.27 10.62 5.72
CA ASP A 176 12.62 11.68 4.75
C ASP A 176 13.44 11.18 3.54
N ASP A 177 13.49 9.88 3.30
CA ASP A 177 14.25 9.27 2.22
C ASP A 177 13.45 8.15 1.53
N TRP A 178 13.92 7.74 0.36
CA TRP A 178 13.29 6.70 -0.45
C TRP A 178 13.41 5.31 0.19
N ASN A 179 12.27 4.65 0.30
CA ASN A 179 12.16 3.25 0.70
C ASN A 179 11.67 2.42 -0.46
N GLN A 180 12.33 1.30 -0.71
CA GLN A 180 11.92 0.31 -1.68
C GLN A 180 10.90 -0.63 -1.05
N TYR A 181 9.80 -0.86 -1.72
CA TYR A 181 8.77 -1.76 -1.27
C TYR A 181 8.50 -2.83 -2.33
N THR A 182 8.43 -4.08 -1.92
CA THR A 182 7.97 -5.20 -2.76
C THR A 182 6.81 -5.89 -2.07
N VAL A 183 5.70 -6.03 -2.80
CA VAL A 183 4.53 -6.81 -2.37
C VAL A 183 4.41 -8.02 -3.29
N ILE A 184 4.34 -9.22 -2.71
CA ILE A 184 4.01 -10.44 -3.44
C ILE A 184 2.63 -10.89 -2.96
N ALA A 185 1.68 -11.00 -3.88
CA ALA A 185 0.35 -11.50 -3.62
C ALA A 185 0.09 -12.70 -4.53
N ARG A 186 -0.15 -13.89 -3.95
CA ARG A 186 -0.45 -15.11 -4.69
C ARG A 186 -1.45 -15.98 -3.92
N GLY A 187 -2.60 -16.26 -4.52
CA GLY A 187 -3.68 -16.91 -3.80
C GLY A 187 -4.04 -16.11 -2.55
N GLY A 188 -4.14 -16.76 -1.41
CA GLY A 188 -4.35 -16.14 -0.10
C GLY A 188 -3.07 -15.65 0.58
N THR A 189 -1.88 -15.79 -0.04
CA THR A 189 -0.62 -15.41 0.59
C THR A 189 -0.19 -14.01 0.15
N PHE A 190 0.15 -13.19 1.13
CA PHE A 190 0.65 -11.83 0.96
C PHE A 190 1.96 -11.65 1.70
N ILE A 191 2.96 -11.11 1.04
CA ILE A 191 4.31 -10.90 1.58
C ILE A 191 4.69 -9.44 1.37
N HIS A 192 5.03 -8.75 2.44
CA HIS A 192 5.55 -7.38 2.40
C HIS A 192 7.05 -7.39 2.68
N ILE A 193 7.82 -6.80 1.77
CA ILE A 193 9.26 -6.65 1.85
C ILE A 193 9.60 -5.17 1.71
N MET A 194 10.40 -4.62 2.59
CA MET A 194 10.83 -3.24 2.54
C MET A 194 12.35 -3.15 2.69
N ASN A 195 13.00 -2.41 1.80
CA ASN A 195 14.46 -2.25 1.75
C ASN A 195 15.20 -3.62 1.76
N GLY A 196 14.65 -4.61 1.05
CA GLY A 196 15.20 -5.97 0.98
C GLY A 196 14.86 -6.87 2.18
N GLN A 197 14.21 -6.34 3.23
CA GLN A 197 13.88 -7.10 4.42
C GLN A 197 12.40 -7.50 4.45
N LEU A 198 12.13 -8.76 4.79
CA LEU A 198 10.78 -9.26 5.04
C LEU A 198 10.16 -8.55 6.24
N MET A 199 8.97 -7.96 6.05
CA MET A 199 8.29 -7.15 7.07
C MET A 199 7.06 -7.83 7.64
N ALA A 200 6.21 -8.42 6.82
CA ALA A 200 5.00 -9.11 7.25
C ALA A 200 4.61 -10.19 6.25
N VAL A 201 3.98 -11.25 6.74
CA VAL A 201 3.35 -12.29 5.93
C VAL A 201 1.92 -12.49 6.44
N LEU A 202 0.96 -12.49 5.52
CA LEU A 202 -0.41 -12.90 5.77
C LEU A 202 -0.74 -14.13 4.92
N VAL A 203 -1.33 -15.14 5.53
CA VAL A 203 -2.03 -16.24 4.88
C VAL A 203 -3.52 -16.05 5.17
N ASP A 204 -4.29 -15.70 4.15
CA ASP A 204 -5.73 -15.50 4.24
C ASP A 204 -6.44 -16.75 3.72
N ASP A 205 -6.90 -17.58 4.63
CA ASP A 205 -7.59 -18.85 4.36
C ASP A 205 -9.11 -18.70 4.31
N ASP A 206 -9.63 -17.45 4.41
CA ASP A 206 -11.05 -17.21 4.21
C ASP A 206 -11.40 -17.26 2.71
N PRO A 207 -12.18 -18.23 2.25
CA PRO A 207 -12.58 -18.33 0.85
C PRO A 207 -13.48 -17.16 0.39
N ASN A 208 -14.10 -16.45 1.33
CA ASN A 208 -14.99 -15.32 1.07
C ASN A 208 -14.29 -13.97 1.26
N SER A 209 -13.01 -13.98 1.59
CA SER A 209 -12.24 -12.76 1.84
C SER A 209 -12.24 -11.82 0.64
N SER A 210 -12.59 -10.56 0.87
CA SER A 210 -12.44 -9.50 -0.12
C SER A 210 -10.96 -9.26 -0.49
N ASN A 211 -10.02 -9.60 0.39
CA ASN A 211 -8.59 -9.50 0.14
C ASN A 211 -8.11 -10.46 -0.96
N ASN A 212 -8.86 -11.55 -1.19
CA ASN A 212 -8.54 -12.60 -2.17
C ASN A 212 -9.18 -12.39 -3.55
N GLN A 213 -9.74 -11.23 -3.81
CA GLN A 213 -10.35 -10.90 -5.10
C GLN A 213 -9.41 -10.06 -5.97
N PRO A 214 -9.55 -10.13 -7.32
CA PRO A 214 -8.85 -9.19 -8.20
C PRO A 214 -9.30 -7.75 -7.90
N GLY A 215 -8.37 -6.82 -7.81
CA GLY A 215 -8.70 -5.42 -7.55
C GLY A 215 -7.71 -4.44 -8.15
N LEU A 216 -7.97 -3.17 -7.89
CA LEU A 216 -7.21 -2.03 -8.36
C LEU A 216 -5.95 -1.82 -7.50
N PHE A 217 -5.04 -1.03 -8.06
CA PHE A 217 -3.89 -0.45 -7.37
C PHE A 217 -4.18 1.02 -7.04
N GLY A 218 -3.58 1.53 -5.97
CA GLY A 218 -3.71 2.93 -5.61
C GLY A 218 -2.73 3.38 -4.54
N ILE A 219 -2.67 4.67 -4.35
CA ILE A 219 -1.80 5.32 -3.37
C ILE A 219 -2.69 6.11 -2.43
N GLU A 220 -2.54 5.89 -1.13
CA GLU A 220 -3.23 6.66 -0.11
C GLU A 220 -2.53 7.99 0.14
N LEU A 221 -3.32 9.01 0.44
CA LEU A 221 -2.88 10.23 1.10
C LEU A 221 -3.71 10.41 2.37
N GLU A 222 -3.06 10.31 3.52
CA GLU A 222 -3.72 10.40 4.82
C GLU A 222 -3.36 11.70 5.54
N SER A 223 -4.37 12.36 6.09
CA SER A 223 -4.22 13.52 6.99
C SER A 223 -3.34 14.64 6.41
N ILE A 224 -2.32 15.08 7.15
CA ILE A 224 -1.33 16.08 6.75
C ILE A 224 -0.06 15.34 6.37
N THR A 225 0.15 15.14 5.08
CA THR A 225 1.25 14.33 4.55
C THR A 225 1.80 14.95 3.28
N GLN A 226 3.11 14.91 3.11
CA GLN A 226 3.80 15.15 1.84
C GLN A 226 4.47 13.85 1.40
N LEU A 227 3.90 13.22 0.38
CA LEU A 227 4.24 11.90 -0.11
C LEU A 227 4.82 11.99 -1.51
N TYR A 228 5.82 11.14 -1.78
CA TYR A 228 6.41 10.93 -3.11
C TYR A 228 6.42 9.44 -3.43
N VAL A 229 5.99 9.06 -4.64
CA VAL A 229 5.99 7.68 -5.13
C VAL A 229 6.54 7.62 -6.56
N ARG A 230 7.41 6.64 -6.83
CA ARG A 230 8.00 6.44 -8.16
C ARG A 230 8.34 4.97 -8.40
N ASN A 231 8.84 4.64 -9.58
CA ASN A 231 9.31 3.30 -9.94
C ASN A 231 8.27 2.22 -9.63
N ILE A 232 7.03 2.43 -10.11
CA ILE A 232 5.89 1.56 -9.84
C ILE A 232 5.80 0.50 -10.93
N TRP A 233 6.05 -0.77 -10.57
CA TRP A 233 6.14 -1.88 -11.49
C TRP A 233 5.31 -3.07 -11.00
N VAL A 234 4.54 -3.69 -11.89
CA VAL A 234 3.73 -4.87 -11.60
C VAL A 234 4.05 -5.99 -12.58
N LYS A 235 4.28 -7.19 -12.04
CA LYS A 235 4.35 -8.44 -12.80
C LYS A 235 3.19 -9.33 -12.37
N LYS A 236 2.27 -9.61 -13.30
CA LYS A 236 1.22 -10.61 -13.04
C LYS A 236 1.85 -11.99 -12.95
N LEU A 237 1.41 -12.78 -12.00
CA LEU A 237 1.81 -14.17 -11.82
C LEU A 237 0.74 -15.08 -12.43
N ASN A 238 1.17 -16.16 -13.07
CA ASN A 238 0.29 -17.17 -13.66
C ASN A 238 -0.03 -18.26 -12.64
#